data_48759c661503914e83178cf8915db011
#
_entry.id   48759c661503914e83178cf8915db011
#
_cell.length_a   1.000
_cell.length_b   1.000
_cell.length_c   1.000
_cell.angle_alpha   90.00
_cell.angle_beta   90.00
_cell.angle_gamma   90.00
#
_symmetry.space_group_name_H-M   'P 1'
#
loop_
_entity.id
_entity.type
_entity.pdbx_description
1 polymer ?
#
loop_
_entity_poly.entity_id
_entity_poly.type
_entity_poly.pdbx_seq_one_letter_code
_entity_poly.pdbx_strand_id
1 'polypeptide(L)'
;MKLRNAVLLAGSLITLVACGADTVENKEDVVVDNTEEVEMPEESKVEEEVSEKESEYGKRSNPVPVGEWASIEESIYDDEDNALDAVFNLRITDVVRGEEAFGILKNENQFNEEAPEGHEWVIVSLEAKLVEGDEDFPFTVVPWFSIIDSTGSEVSQDDWGTLDGNEYGYVDLFEGGETSGRYVFYALEGDDTLLSYEQFLNGSTYFSLK
;
A
#
# COMPACT_ATOMS: atom_id res chain seq x y z
N MET A 1 4.89 -50.67 18.71
CA MET A 1 5.73 -50.54 19.89
C MET A 1 5.45 -49.19 20.50
N LYS A 2 4.82 -49.16 21.68
CA LYS A 2 4.33 -47.97 22.36
C LYS A 2 5.47 -47.35 23.18
N LEU A 3 5.65 -46.03 23.13
CA LEU A 3 6.20 -45.28 24.27
C LEU A 3 5.47 -43.93 24.39
N ARG A 4 4.75 -43.86 25.50
CA ARG A 4 4.13 -42.66 26.09
C ARG A 4 5.19 -42.04 27.00
N ASN A 5 5.42 -40.75 26.93
CA ASN A 5 6.01 -39.98 28.01
C ASN A 5 5.16 -38.76 28.32
N ALA A 6 4.60 -38.77 29.49
CA ALA A 6 3.99 -37.69 30.22
C ALA A 6 4.97 -37.18 31.28
N VAL A 7 5.15 -35.88 31.41
CA VAL A 7 5.72 -35.21 32.62
C VAL A 7 5.23 -33.76 32.58
N LEU A 8 4.34 -33.43 33.45
CA LEU A 8 4.34 -32.81 34.76
C LEU A 8 4.32 -31.28 34.79
N LEU A 9 3.22 -30.82 35.43
CA LEU A 9 2.93 -29.46 35.88
C LEU A 9 4.00 -28.93 36.86
N ALA A 10 4.24 -27.61 36.81
CA ALA A 10 4.61 -26.85 38.00
C ALA A 10 3.95 -25.46 37.92
N GLY A 11 2.99 -25.27 38.81
CA GLY A 11 2.37 -23.97 39.06
C GLY A 11 3.24 -23.11 39.96
N SER A 12 3.11 -21.81 39.82
CA SER A 12 3.55 -20.85 40.85
C SER A 12 2.50 -19.78 41.01
N LEU A 13 1.79 -19.88 42.15
CA LEU A 13 1.02 -18.80 42.73
C LEU A 13 1.99 -17.79 43.36
N ILE A 14 1.75 -16.51 43.15
CA ILE A 14 2.23 -15.47 44.06
C ILE A 14 1.07 -14.54 44.40
N THR A 15 0.88 -14.41 45.71
CA THR A 15 -0.20 -13.87 46.50
C THR A 15 -0.21 -12.32 46.52
N LEU A 16 -1.43 -11.80 46.64
CA LEU A 16 -1.81 -10.45 47.07
C LEU A 16 -1.18 -10.04 48.42
N VAL A 17 -0.83 -8.75 48.53
CA VAL A 17 -0.83 -8.03 49.80
C VAL A 17 -1.60 -6.73 49.63
N ALA A 18 -2.72 -6.66 50.34
CA ALA A 18 -3.49 -5.48 50.65
C ALA A 18 -3.10 -4.97 52.05
N CYS A 19 -3.02 -3.66 52.23
CA CYS A 19 -3.23 -2.91 53.49
C CYS A 19 -2.95 -1.43 53.17
N GLY A 20 -3.68 -0.43 53.62
CA GLY A 20 -4.73 -0.29 54.59
C GLY A 20 -5.08 1.20 54.66
N ALA A 21 -6.25 1.50 55.10
CA ALA A 21 -6.84 2.79 55.28
C ALA A 21 -6.18 3.63 56.39
N ASP A 22 -6.27 4.94 56.31
CA ASP A 22 -6.72 5.77 57.44
C ASP A 22 -7.23 7.15 57.00
N THR A 23 -8.39 7.45 57.51
CA THR A 23 -9.19 8.67 57.49
C THR A 23 -8.62 9.78 58.37
N VAL A 24 -8.71 11.06 58.03
CA VAL A 24 -9.07 12.16 58.92
C VAL A 24 -9.70 13.32 58.13
N GLU A 25 -10.92 13.68 58.60
CA GLU A 25 -11.67 14.91 58.30
C GLU A 25 -10.90 16.19 58.71
N ASN A 26 -11.10 17.28 57.97
CA ASN A 26 -11.83 18.45 58.47
C ASN A 26 -11.99 19.62 57.44
N LYS A 27 -13.16 20.20 57.53
CA LYS A 27 -13.77 21.40 56.92
C LYS A 27 -12.84 22.63 56.76
N GLU A 28 -13.08 23.46 55.76
CA GLU A 28 -13.94 24.67 55.77
C GLU A 28 -13.86 25.44 54.43
N ASP A 29 -14.98 26.04 54.10
CA ASP A 29 -15.35 26.84 52.95
C ASP A 29 -14.38 27.98 52.58
N VAL A 30 -14.22 28.23 51.26
CA VAL A 30 -14.33 29.55 50.65
C VAL A 30 -14.70 29.39 49.16
N VAL A 31 -15.85 29.97 48.81
CA VAL A 31 -16.35 30.20 47.46
C VAL A 31 -15.54 31.32 46.82
N VAL A 32 -14.94 31.11 45.65
CA VAL A 32 -14.79 32.13 44.61
C VAL A 32 -14.94 31.47 43.23
N ASP A 33 -16.02 31.90 42.60
CA ASP A 33 -16.36 31.78 41.22
C ASP A 33 -15.27 32.34 40.30
N ASN A 34 -14.81 31.56 39.35
CA ASN A 34 -14.39 32.05 38.06
C ASN A 34 -14.34 30.91 37.02
N THR A 35 -15.42 30.89 36.27
CA THR A 35 -15.59 30.07 35.07
C THR A 35 -14.70 30.68 33.98
N GLU A 36 -13.59 30.04 33.63
CA GLU A 36 -12.99 30.15 32.32
C GLU A 36 -12.99 28.76 31.68
N GLU A 37 -13.98 28.64 30.82
CA GLU A 37 -14.20 27.55 29.89
C GLU A 37 -13.07 27.62 28.85
N VAL A 38 -12.04 26.77 29.02
CA VAL A 38 -11.04 26.58 27.98
C VAL A 38 -11.63 25.58 26.97
N GLU A 39 -12.18 26.14 25.89
CA GLU A 39 -12.48 25.37 24.69
C GLU A 39 -11.21 24.66 24.19
N MET A 40 -11.19 23.35 24.32
CA MET A 40 -10.27 22.51 23.57
C MET A 40 -10.68 22.55 22.10
N PRO A 41 -9.75 22.75 21.16
CA PRO A 41 -10.07 22.62 19.75
C PRO A 41 -10.52 21.18 19.46
N GLU A 42 -11.71 21.02 18.94
CA GLU A 42 -12.14 19.78 18.30
C GLU A 42 -11.10 19.41 17.22
N GLU A 43 -10.43 18.29 17.42
CA GLU A 43 -9.77 17.57 16.34
C GLU A 43 -10.84 17.28 15.28
N SER A 44 -10.83 18.07 14.22
CA SER A 44 -11.60 17.77 13.04
C SER A 44 -11.04 16.47 12.45
N LYS A 45 -11.74 15.36 12.72
CA LYS A 45 -11.68 14.20 11.85
C LYS A 45 -12.06 14.67 10.45
N VAL A 46 -11.07 14.82 9.60
CA VAL A 46 -11.27 14.84 8.17
C VAL A 46 -11.59 13.39 7.82
N GLU A 47 -12.86 13.02 7.86
CA GLU A 47 -13.35 11.87 7.13
C GLU A 47 -13.18 12.27 5.66
N GLU A 48 -12.14 11.78 5.01
CA GLU A 48 -12.10 11.74 3.55
C GLU A 48 -13.31 10.91 3.12
N GLU A 49 -14.39 11.59 2.75
CA GLU A 49 -15.44 10.98 1.95
C GLU A 49 -14.76 10.52 0.64
N VAL A 50 -14.45 9.24 0.55
CA VAL A 50 -14.15 8.57 -0.72
C VAL A 50 -15.46 8.63 -1.50
N SER A 51 -15.59 9.68 -2.31
CA SER A 51 -16.71 9.86 -3.21
C SER A 51 -16.68 8.71 -4.21
N GLU A 52 -17.72 7.89 -4.25
CA GLU A 52 -18.11 7.03 -5.36
C GLU A 52 -18.37 7.87 -6.64
N LYS A 53 -17.32 8.44 -7.18
CA LYS A 53 -17.29 8.88 -8.57
C LYS A 53 -16.47 7.82 -9.29
N GLU A 54 -17.11 7.10 -10.24
CA GLU A 54 -16.36 6.46 -11.32
C GLU A 54 -15.27 7.44 -11.74
N SER A 55 -14.01 7.09 -11.51
CA SER A 55 -12.91 7.99 -11.84
C SER A 55 -12.94 8.16 -13.36
N GLU A 56 -13.02 9.36 -13.85
CA GLU A 56 -12.91 9.66 -15.29
C GLU A 56 -11.55 9.20 -15.84
N TYR A 57 -10.62 8.90 -14.95
CA TYR A 57 -9.25 8.46 -15.21
C TYR A 57 -9.14 6.94 -15.44
N GLY A 58 -7.99 6.51 -15.91
CA GLY A 58 -7.61 5.11 -16.08
C GLY A 58 -7.62 4.61 -17.52
N LYS A 59 -8.16 5.40 -18.46
CA LYS A 59 -8.06 5.09 -19.89
C LYS A 59 -6.74 5.59 -20.46
N ARG A 60 -6.20 4.96 -21.50
CA ARG A 60 -4.98 5.41 -22.17
C ARG A 60 -5.06 6.87 -22.63
N SER A 61 -6.24 7.34 -23.03
CA SER A 61 -6.46 8.74 -23.44
C SER A 61 -6.66 9.71 -22.29
N ASN A 62 -6.87 9.20 -21.07
CA ASN A 62 -7.05 9.97 -19.85
C ASN A 62 -6.48 9.16 -18.67
N PRO A 63 -5.14 8.99 -18.59
CA PRO A 63 -4.50 8.17 -17.57
C PRO A 63 -4.64 8.80 -16.19
N VAL A 64 -4.52 7.96 -15.16
CA VAL A 64 -4.52 8.39 -13.76
C VAL A 64 -3.28 9.26 -13.50
N PRO A 65 -3.44 10.51 -13.03
CA PRO A 65 -2.30 11.36 -12.69
C PRO A 65 -1.52 10.84 -11.50
N VAL A 66 -0.24 11.23 -11.38
CA VAL A 66 0.56 10.98 -10.17
C VAL A 66 -0.13 11.60 -8.95
N GLY A 67 -0.24 10.84 -7.88
CA GLY A 67 -0.92 11.23 -6.63
C GLY A 67 -2.40 10.87 -6.55
N GLU A 68 -3.08 10.63 -7.69
CA GLU A 68 -4.49 10.28 -7.72
C GLU A 68 -4.71 8.75 -7.60
N TRP A 69 -5.79 8.36 -6.93
CA TRP A 69 -6.19 6.98 -6.80
C TRP A 69 -6.97 6.49 -8.04
N ALA A 70 -6.63 5.32 -8.52
CA ALA A 70 -7.49 4.53 -9.38
C ALA A 70 -8.26 3.51 -8.53
N SER A 71 -9.56 3.40 -8.74
CA SER A 71 -10.38 2.30 -8.21
C SER A 71 -10.52 1.24 -9.30
N ILE A 72 -10.14 0.02 -9.00
CA ILE A 72 -10.00 -1.09 -9.95
C ILE A 72 -10.85 -2.25 -9.44
N GLU A 73 -11.81 -2.67 -10.26
CA GLU A 73 -12.60 -3.87 -10.00
C GLU A 73 -11.76 -5.12 -10.30
N GLU A 74 -11.64 -6.00 -9.34
CA GLU A 74 -10.85 -7.23 -9.41
C GLU A 74 -11.69 -8.41 -8.91
N SER A 75 -11.12 -9.62 -8.96
CA SER A 75 -11.74 -10.82 -8.43
C SER A 75 -10.78 -11.57 -7.53
N ILE A 76 -11.30 -12.05 -6.42
CA ILE A 76 -10.69 -13.04 -5.54
C ILE A 76 -11.33 -14.39 -5.86
N TYR A 77 -10.60 -15.48 -5.66
CA TYR A 77 -11.13 -16.83 -5.85
C TYR A 77 -11.08 -17.59 -4.54
N ASP A 78 -12.21 -18.23 -4.21
CA ASP A 78 -12.30 -19.13 -3.05
C ASP A 78 -11.69 -20.52 -3.35
N ASP A 79 -11.69 -21.41 -2.36
CA ASP A 79 -11.15 -22.78 -2.47
C ASP A 79 -11.94 -23.68 -3.47
N GLU A 80 -13.11 -23.24 -3.92
CA GLU A 80 -13.97 -23.93 -4.89
C GLU A 80 -13.90 -23.28 -6.29
N ASP A 81 -12.98 -22.34 -6.53
CA ASP A 81 -12.81 -21.55 -7.75
C ASP A 81 -14.02 -20.63 -8.07
N ASN A 82 -14.81 -20.23 -7.06
CA ASN A 82 -15.83 -19.21 -7.27
C ASN A 82 -15.19 -17.82 -7.20
N ALA A 83 -15.59 -16.94 -8.13
CA ALA A 83 -15.15 -15.55 -8.13
C ALA A 83 -15.95 -14.74 -7.09
N LEU A 84 -15.22 -13.99 -6.28
CA LEU A 84 -15.73 -13.03 -5.31
C LEU A 84 -15.30 -11.63 -5.77
N ASP A 85 -16.19 -10.67 -5.66
CA ASP A 85 -15.92 -9.29 -6.08
C ASP A 85 -14.89 -8.63 -5.13
N ALA A 86 -13.98 -7.84 -5.69
CA ALA A 86 -13.01 -7.07 -4.96
C ALA A 86 -12.83 -5.68 -5.58
N VAL A 87 -12.54 -4.69 -4.76
CA VAL A 87 -12.15 -3.34 -5.20
C VAL A 87 -10.76 -3.03 -4.67
N PHE A 88 -9.84 -2.85 -5.60
CA PHE A 88 -8.44 -2.59 -5.35
C PHE A 88 -8.08 -1.17 -5.79
N ASN A 89 -7.65 -0.33 -4.85
CA ASN A 89 -7.21 1.01 -5.15
C ASN A 89 -5.69 1.04 -5.31
N LEU A 90 -5.22 1.69 -6.38
CA LEU A 90 -3.80 1.82 -6.71
C LEU A 90 -3.47 3.27 -7.07
N ARG A 91 -2.32 3.79 -6.61
CA ARG A 91 -1.78 5.07 -7.06
C ARG A 91 -0.27 5.05 -7.22
N ILE A 92 0.24 5.90 -8.07
CA ILE A 92 1.66 6.28 -8.14
C ILE A 92 1.83 7.53 -7.27
N THR A 93 2.73 7.49 -6.30
CA THR A 93 3.00 8.62 -5.41
C THR A 93 4.22 9.43 -5.82
N ASP A 94 5.17 8.79 -6.52
CA ASP A 94 6.40 9.42 -6.98
C ASP A 94 6.95 8.73 -8.24
N VAL A 95 7.67 9.49 -9.07
CA VAL A 95 8.31 9.00 -10.30
C VAL A 95 9.72 9.58 -10.41
N VAL A 96 10.72 8.73 -10.44
CA VAL A 96 12.12 9.09 -10.67
C VAL A 96 12.58 8.49 -12.00
N ARG A 97 13.25 9.29 -12.86
CA ARG A 97 13.64 8.86 -14.20
C ARG A 97 15.11 9.17 -14.52
N GLY A 98 15.62 8.49 -15.53
CA GLY A 98 16.92 8.78 -16.16
C GLY A 98 18.12 8.58 -15.24
N GLU A 99 19.06 9.52 -15.26
CA GLU A 99 20.31 9.44 -14.48
C GLU A 99 20.08 9.32 -12.97
N GLU A 100 19.01 9.96 -12.44
CA GLU A 100 18.66 9.87 -11.03
C GLU A 100 18.19 8.47 -10.66
N ALA A 101 17.30 7.88 -11.46
CA ALA A 101 16.84 6.50 -11.26
C ALA A 101 18.00 5.51 -11.35
N PHE A 102 18.86 5.64 -12.36
CA PHE A 102 20.05 4.81 -12.47
C PHE A 102 21.01 4.97 -11.30
N GLY A 103 21.19 6.21 -10.81
CA GLY A 103 21.99 6.48 -9.63
C GLY A 103 21.48 5.76 -8.37
N ILE A 104 20.15 5.72 -8.18
CA ILE A 104 19.51 4.95 -7.09
C ILE A 104 19.78 3.46 -7.28
N LEU A 105 19.48 2.92 -8.46
CA LEU A 105 19.71 1.50 -8.77
C LEU A 105 21.16 1.08 -8.52
N LYS A 106 22.10 1.90 -8.98
CA LYS A 106 23.53 1.62 -8.84
C LYS A 106 24.01 1.65 -7.40
N ASN A 107 23.43 2.52 -6.57
CA ASN A 107 23.74 2.60 -5.15
C ASN A 107 23.17 1.40 -4.36
N GLU A 108 21.99 0.94 -4.75
CA GLU A 108 21.33 -0.19 -4.08
C GLU A 108 21.94 -1.53 -4.51
N ASN A 109 22.24 -1.68 -5.81
CA ASN A 109 22.92 -2.86 -6.32
C ASN A 109 23.97 -2.47 -7.38
N GLN A 110 25.24 -2.61 -7.03
CA GLN A 110 26.36 -2.27 -7.92
C GLN A 110 26.37 -3.07 -9.25
N PHE A 111 25.60 -4.14 -9.35
CA PHE A 111 25.50 -4.98 -10.56
C PHE A 111 24.40 -4.49 -11.53
N ASN A 112 23.57 -3.53 -11.13
CA ASN A 112 22.65 -2.90 -12.07
C ASN A 112 23.46 -2.23 -13.19
N GLU A 113 23.04 -2.43 -14.42
CA GLU A 113 23.65 -1.87 -15.62
C GLU A 113 22.85 -0.64 -16.11
N GLU A 114 23.43 0.12 -17.03
CA GLU A 114 22.72 1.22 -17.70
C GLU A 114 21.51 0.66 -18.46
N ALA A 115 20.47 1.46 -18.66
CA ALA A 115 19.35 1.09 -19.51
C ALA A 115 19.82 0.85 -20.96
N PRO A 116 19.10 0.05 -21.76
CA PRO A 116 19.42 -0.18 -23.16
C PRO A 116 19.52 1.15 -23.94
N GLU A 117 20.29 1.16 -25.06
CA GLU A 117 20.46 2.33 -25.88
C GLU A 117 19.10 2.96 -26.29
N GLY A 118 18.94 4.26 -26.06
CA GLY A 118 17.70 5.01 -26.32
C GLY A 118 16.62 4.85 -25.26
N HIS A 119 16.95 4.21 -24.13
CA HIS A 119 16.05 4.05 -22.98
C HIS A 119 16.63 4.68 -21.72
N GLU A 120 15.78 4.90 -20.75
CA GLU A 120 16.13 5.36 -19.42
C GLU A 120 15.45 4.50 -18.34
N TRP A 121 16.10 4.33 -17.21
CA TRP A 121 15.47 3.70 -16.03
C TRP A 121 14.40 4.62 -15.45
N VAL A 122 13.32 4.00 -15.01
CA VAL A 122 12.21 4.64 -14.30
C VAL A 122 11.93 3.85 -13.03
N ILE A 123 11.82 4.56 -11.91
CA ILE A 123 11.39 4.01 -10.63
C ILE A 123 10.11 4.72 -10.24
N VAL A 124 9.05 3.97 -9.98
CA VAL A 124 7.79 4.50 -9.45
C VAL A 124 7.59 4.03 -8.03
N SER A 125 7.10 4.92 -7.16
CA SER A 125 6.61 4.56 -5.84
C SER A 125 5.10 4.34 -5.92
N LEU A 126 4.64 3.21 -5.43
CA LEU A 126 3.25 2.76 -5.51
C LEU A 126 2.67 2.58 -4.10
N GLU A 127 1.42 2.92 -3.97
CA GLU A 127 0.59 2.59 -2.81
C GLU A 127 -0.69 1.91 -3.28
N ALA A 128 -1.11 0.90 -2.54
CA ALA A 128 -2.29 0.14 -2.86
C ALA A 128 -3.09 -0.22 -1.61
N LYS A 129 -4.40 -0.39 -1.80
CA LYS A 129 -5.33 -0.75 -0.75
C LYS A 129 -6.44 -1.63 -1.30
N LEU A 130 -6.76 -2.71 -0.59
CA LEU A 130 -7.97 -3.49 -0.84
C LEU A 130 -9.13 -2.82 -0.08
N VAL A 131 -10.05 -2.19 -0.82
CA VAL A 131 -11.18 -1.42 -0.24
C VAL A 131 -12.37 -2.30 0.03
N GLU A 132 -12.65 -3.23 -0.91
CA GLU A 132 -13.67 -4.26 -0.79
C GLU A 132 -13.03 -5.61 -1.11
N GLY A 133 -13.35 -6.63 -0.34
CA GLY A 133 -12.79 -7.95 -0.49
C GLY A 133 -13.49 -8.96 0.40
N ASP A 134 -12.89 -10.12 0.57
CA ASP A 134 -13.42 -11.18 1.40
C ASP A 134 -12.64 -11.27 2.73
N GLU A 135 -13.32 -11.69 3.81
CA GLU A 135 -12.71 -11.82 5.12
C GLU A 135 -11.80 -13.06 5.24
N ASP A 136 -12.08 -14.11 4.46
CA ASP A 136 -11.40 -15.40 4.53
C ASP A 136 -10.43 -15.65 3.38
N PHE A 137 -10.63 -14.99 2.23
CA PHE A 137 -9.81 -15.14 1.01
C PHE A 137 -9.09 -13.85 0.66
N PRO A 138 -7.75 -13.84 0.64
CA PRO A 138 -6.98 -12.63 0.35
C PRO A 138 -6.94 -12.32 -1.16
N PHE A 139 -6.81 -11.03 -1.47
CA PHE A 139 -6.37 -10.57 -2.78
C PHE A 139 -4.84 -10.54 -2.82
N THR A 140 -4.25 -11.31 -3.73
CA THR A 140 -2.79 -11.28 -3.93
C THR A 140 -2.43 -10.15 -4.88
N VAL A 141 -1.74 -9.14 -4.35
CA VAL A 141 -1.19 -8.05 -5.17
C VAL A 141 -0.08 -8.59 -6.06
N VAL A 142 -0.25 -8.49 -7.37
CA VAL A 142 0.75 -8.91 -8.36
C VAL A 142 1.14 -7.69 -9.20
N PRO A 143 2.44 -7.41 -9.41
CA PRO A 143 2.90 -6.27 -10.20
C PRO A 143 2.79 -6.54 -11.71
N TRP A 144 1.60 -6.78 -12.20
CA TRP A 144 1.34 -7.00 -13.62
C TRP A 144 1.25 -5.67 -14.36
N PHE A 145 2.41 -5.18 -14.75
CA PHE A 145 2.51 -3.92 -15.47
C PHE A 145 3.07 -4.10 -16.87
N SER A 146 2.48 -3.38 -17.83
CA SER A 146 3.02 -3.16 -19.16
C SER A 146 3.44 -1.69 -19.33
N ILE A 147 4.51 -1.47 -20.07
CA ILE A 147 5.07 -0.15 -20.32
C ILE A 147 4.65 0.25 -21.74
N ILE A 148 3.86 1.31 -21.86
CA ILE A 148 3.27 1.72 -23.15
C ILE A 148 3.85 3.06 -23.56
N ASP A 149 4.54 3.12 -24.71
CA ASP A 149 5.12 4.33 -25.24
C ASP A 149 4.05 5.32 -25.77
N SER A 150 4.45 6.52 -26.10
CA SER A 150 3.57 7.57 -26.64
C SER A 150 2.91 7.19 -27.96
N THR A 151 3.48 6.27 -28.73
CA THR A 151 2.90 5.74 -29.98
C THR A 151 1.82 4.68 -29.73
N GLY A 152 1.77 4.14 -28.52
CA GLY A 152 0.87 3.06 -28.11
C GLY A 152 1.44 1.65 -28.25
N SER A 153 2.76 1.55 -28.43
CA SER A 153 3.46 0.28 -28.48
C SER A 153 3.96 -0.12 -27.10
N GLU A 154 3.96 -1.40 -26.79
CA GLU A 154 4.56 -1.91 -25.58
C GLU A 154 6.09 -1.90 -25.69
N VAL A 155 6.74 -1.42 -24.64
CA VAL A 155 8.20 -1.43 -24.48
C VAL A 155 8.58 -2.75 -23.83
N SER A 156 9.26 -3.64 -24.59
CA SER A 156 9.73 -4.94 -24.05
C SER A 156 10.72 -4.70 -22.92
N GLN A 157 10.61 -5.48 -21.85
CA GLN A 157 11.49 -5.44 -20.69
C GLN A 157 12.42 -6.65 -20.70
N ASP A 158 13.54 -6.55 -21.43
CA ASP A 158 14.49 -7.64 -21.59
C ASP A 158 15.60 -7.63 -20.50
N ASP A 159 15.81 -6.46 -19.88
CA ASP A 159 16.76 -6.24 -18.78
C ASP A 159 16.01 -5.84 -17.50
N TRP A 160 16.58 -6.18 -16.35
CA TRP A 160 15.93 -5.98 -15.05
C TRP A 160 16.80 -5.15 -14.11
N GLY A 161 16.24 -4.05 -13.62
CA GLY A 161 16.81 -3.33 -12.49
C GLY A 161 16.46 -4.03 -11.18
N THR A 162 17.39 -4.07 -10.24
CA THR A 162 17.19 -4.64 -8.91
C THR A 162 17.24 -3.56 -7.85
N LEU A 163 16.19 -3.48 -7.05
CA LEU A 163 16.10 -2.63 -5.87
C LEU A 163 16.55 -3.41 -4.62
N ASP A 164 17.06 -2.72 -3.60
CA ASP A 164 17.41 -3.31 -2.31
C ASP A 164 16.19 -3.26 -1.36
N GLY A 165 15.27 -4.18 -1.55
CA GLY A 165 14.03 -4.28 -0.77
C GLY A 165 12.96 -3.24 -1.16
N ASN A 166 11.85 -3.29 -0.44
CA ASN A 166 10.67 -2.44 -0.69
C ASN A 166 10.16 -2.49 -2.14
N GLU A 167 10.28 -3.66 -2.77
CA GLU A 167 9.69 -3.91 -4.07
C GLU A 167 8.16 -4.06 -3.93
N TYR A 168 7.43 -3.47 -4.88
CA TYR A 168 5.98 -3.54 -4.92
C TYR A 168 5.51 -4.90 -5.42
N GLY A 169 4.56 -5.50 -4.70
CA GLY A 169 3.84 -6.69 -5.13
C GLY A 169 4.11 -7.94 -4.28
N TYR A 170 3.49 -9.04 -4.67
CA TYR A 170 3.57 -10.37 -4.04
C TYR A 170 3.22 -10.37 -2.56
N VAL A 171 2.17 -9.64 -2.21
CA VAL A 171 1.61 -9.56 -0.86
C VAL A 171 0.13 -9.86 -0.89
N ASP A 172 -0.35 -10.61 0.11
CA ASP A 172 -1.76 -10.91 0.30
C ASP A 172 -2.41 -9.83 1.17
N LEU A 173 -3.51 -9.26 0.68
CA LEU A 173 -4.31 -8.28 1.40
C LEU A 173 -5.72 -8.83 1.64
N PHE A 174 -6.20 -8.69 2.86
CA PHE A 174 -7.61 -8.79 3.19
C PHE A 174 -8.26 -7.40 3.15
N GLU A 175 -9.58 -7.32 3.20
CA GLU A 175 -10.30 -6.04 3.18
C GLU A 175 -9.73 -5.04 4.19
N GLY A 176 -9.49 -3.82 3.74
CA GLY A 176 -8.84 -2.76 4.50
C GLY A 176 -7.32 -2.85 4.58
N GLY A 177 -6.70 -3.92 4.05
CA GLY A 177 -5.25 -4.08 3.97
C GLY A 177 -4.61 -3.11 2.99
N GLU A 178 -3.39 -2.67 3.31
CA GLU A 178 -2.63 -1.70 2.51
C GLU A 178 -1.22 -2.23 2.26
N THR A 179 -0.64 -1.84 1.13
CA THR A 179 0.78 -2.09 0.80
C THR A 179 1.36 -0.92 0.05
N SER A 180 2.68 -0.82 0.11
CA SER A 180 3.43 0.15 -0.68
C SER A 180 4.76 -0.45 -1.11
N GLY A 181 5.34 0.09 -2.17
CA GLY A 181 6.64 -0.36 -2.64
C GLY A 181 7.07 0.39 -3.89
N ARG A 182 8.22 -0.01 -4.42
CA ARG A 182 8.78 0.55 -5.64
C ARG A 182 8.74 -0.47 -6.76
N TYR A 183 8.49 0.00 -7.97
CA TYR A 183 8.58 -0.80 -9.17
C TYR A 183 9.56 -0.15 -10.13
N VAL A 184 10.46 -0.92 -10.73
CA VAL A 184 11.50 -0.46 -11.65
C VAL A 184 11.32 -1.07 -13.02
N PHE A 185 11.48 -0.24 -14.04
CA PHE A 185 11.44 -0.62 -15.45
C PHE A 185 12.24 0.38 -16.28
N TYR A 186 12.43 0.12 -17.56
CA TYR A 186 12.94 1.13 -18.46
C TYR A 186 11.91 1.54 -19.51
N ALA A 187 12.00 2.80 -19.93
CA ALA A 187 11.13 3.42 -20.92
C ALA A 187 11.99 4.12 -22.00
N LEU A 188 11.38 4.52 -23.10
CA LEU A 188 12.07 5.36 -24.08
C LEU A 188 12.49 6.68 -23.45
N GLU A 189 13.72 7.11 -23.70
CA GLU A 189 14.30 8.34 -23.13
C GLU A 189 13.44 9.58 -23.49
N GLY A 190 12.96 10.29 -22.45
CA GLY A 190 12.16 11.49 -22.59
C GLY A 190 10.77 11.30 -23.20
N ASP A 191 10.30 10.06 -23.35
CA ASP A 191 8.98 9.77 -23.91
C ASP A 191 7.86 9.92 -22.87
N ASP A 192 6.64 10.21 -23.38
CA ASP A 192 5.39 10.29 -22.61
C ASP A 192 4.80 8.89 -22.36
N THR A 193 5.64 8.02 -21.82
CA THR A 193 5.31 6.64 -21.51
C THR A 193 4.26 6.55 -20.41
N LEU A 194 3.38 5.56 -20.50
CA LEU A 194 2.38 5.21 -19.48
C LEU A 194 2.75 3.89 -18.83
N LEU A 195 2.42 3.76 -17.55
CA LEU A 195 2.39 2.48 -16.84
C LEU A 195 0.96 1.93 -16.93
N SER A 196 0.80 0.72 -17.47
CA SER A 196 -0.47 0.02 -17.59
C SER A 196 -0.54 -1.09 -16.55
N TYR A 197 -1.48 -1.03 -15.62
CA TYR A 197 -1.78 -2.14 -14.72
C TYR A 197 -2.75 -3.08 -15.42
N GLU A 198 -2.34 -4.35 -15.59
CA GLU A 198 -3.11 -5.38 -16.26
C GLU A 198 -4.06 -6.07 -15.27
N GLN A 199 -5.36 -5.86 -15.44
CA GLN A 199 -6.39 -6.53 -14.64
C GLN A 199 -6.62 -7.95 -15.16
N PHE A 200 -6.87 -8.87 -14.25
CA PHE A 200 -6.99 -10.27 -14.62
C PHE A 200 -8.15 -10.55 -15.62
N LEU A 201 -9.28 -9.85 -15.48
CA LEU A 201 -10.47 -10.09 -16.33
C LEU A 201 -10.96 -8.84 -17.07
N ASN A 202 -10.65 -7.63 -16.61
CA ASN A 202 -11.40 -6.42 -16.97
C ASN A 202 -10.60 -5.39 -17.80
N GLY A 203 -9.47 -5.79 -18.36
CA GLY A 203 -8.67 -4.90 -19.20
C GLY A 203 -7.48 -4.27 -18.47
N SER A 204 -7.25 -2.98 -18.68
CA SER A 204 -6.06 -2.30 -18.14
C SER A 204 -6.40 -0.92 -17.63
N THR A 205 -5.75 -0.52 -16.55
CA THR A 205 -5.79 0.84 -16.00
C THR A 205 -4.46 1.52 -16.26
N TYR A 206 -4.49 2.69 -16.92
CA TYR A 206 -3.31 3.44 -17.34
C TYR A 206 -2.99 4.57 -16.39
N PHE A 207 -1.71 4.70 -16.03
CA PHE A 207 -1.18 5.73 -15.15
C PHE A 207 -0.21 6.63 -15.91
N SER A 208 -0.30 7.94 -15.66
CA SER A 208 0.68 8.93 -16.12
C SER A 208 1.96 8.80 -15.28
N LEU A 209 3.10 9.05 -15.91
CA LEU A 209 4.41 9.16 -15.27
C LEU A 209 4.90 10.62 -15.18
N LYS A 210 3.94 11.59 -15.21
CA LYS A 210 4.21 13.03 -15.16
C LYS A 210 3.49 13.69 -14.02
#